data_8720c6f14d6d4f7b45dfc2108477c8c3
#
_entry.id   8720c6f14d6d4f7b45dfc2108477c8c3
#
_cell.length_a   1.000
_cell.length_b   1.000
_cell.length_c   1.000
_cell.angle_alpha   90.00
_cell.angle_beta   90.00
_cell.angle_gamma   90.00
#
_symmetry.space_group_name_H-M   'P 1'
#
loop_
_entity.id
_entity.type
_entity.pdbx_description
1 polymer ?
#
loop_
_entity_poly.entity_id
_entity_poly.type
_entity_poly.pdbx_seq_one_letter_code
_entity_poly.pdbx_strand_id
1 'polypeptide(L)'
;GAGEQSRGAVLGDVDGGGLQTGGRFASGQRRSNPETYPRDPYLDRLLPPDFCLEFRVRPWGRVGDAILVGTIPGRDRTQLRDVLEHVLGPVLFAELSEEDLLRTITDRHGDYLADLAERLVPDDYSCRDINKLTLSRGLVASLFFGISLALIYVYPNGFFAGITAVAAVNLLATLGFKIAMLMAGYRKPPSRPVDVPLAEKPVVSLIVPLFDEAAIAHALVLRLSRLTYPKSLLDVVLVLEDKDEKTRDMITAVSLPVWMRVLHVPAGKVMTKPRSLNYALGHTRGDIIGDLDAEDAPATDQIQRVVEALHLSPPNVASVQGILDFSNTKS
;
A
#
# COMPACT_ATOMS: atom_id res chain seq x y z
N GLY A 1 10.12 57.72 13.52
CA GLY A 1 10.87 57.62 12.28
C GLY A 1 10.61 56.33 11.61
N ALA A 2 10.16 56.42 10.38
CA ALA A 2 10.28 55.54 9.22
C ALA A 2 10.02 54.06 9.40
N GLY A 3 8.86 53.63 8.89
CA GLY A 3 8.54 52.28 8.51
C GLY A 3 9.26 51.88 7.24
N GLU A 4 9.64 50.64 7.13
CA GLU A 4 10.08 50.04 5.90
C GLU A 4 9.16 48.87 5.52
N GLN A 5 8.30 49.20 4.58
CA GLN A 5 7.42 48.21 3.90
C GLN A 5 8.29 47.40 2.93
N SER A 6 8.48 46.12 3.20
CA SER A 6 9.00 45.17 2.22
C SER A 6 7.91 44.84 1.22
N ARG A 7 8.01 45.40 0.02
CA ARG A 7 7.18 45.11 -1.14
C ARG A 7 7.55 43.73 -1.70
N GLY A 8 6.59 42.82 -1.74
CA GLY A 8 6.67 41.60 -2.52
C GLY A 8 6.80 41.93 -4.01
N ALA A 9 7.83 41.42 -4.62
CA ALA A 9 8.01 41.51 -6.07
C ALA A 9 7.03 40.58 -6.79
N VAL A 10 6.08 41.17 -7.46
CA VAL A 10 5.22 40.56 -8.49
C VAL A 10 6.12 40.27 -9.69
N LEU A 11 6.21 39.01 -10.09
CA LEU A 11 6.86 38.63 -11.35
C LEU A 11 5.95 39.04 -12.50
N GLY A 12 6.43 40.01 -13.26
CA GLY A 12 5.83 40.52 -14.48
C GLY A 12 5.86 39.48 -15.60
N ASP A 13 4.89 39.65 -16.47
CA ASP A 13 4.72 39.03 -17.78
C ASP A 13 6.03 38.92 -18.54
N VAL A 14 6.30 37.75 -19.09
CA VAL A 14 7.35 37.54 -20.09
C VAL A 14 6.67 37.61 -21.47
N ASP A 15 6.53 38.83 -21.98
CA ASP A 15 6.34 39.05 -23.39
C ASP A 15 7.64 38.77 -24.16
N GLY A 16 7.49 38.13 -25.33
CA GLY A 16 8.52 37.57 -26.16
C GLY A 16 9.69 38.47 -26.46
N GLY A 17 10.89 37.92 -26.36
CA GLY A 17 12.08 38.53 -26.93
C GLY A 17 13.41 38.17 -26.24
N GLY A 18 14.19 37.30 -26.91
CA GLY A 18 15.63 37.27 -26.75
C GLY A 18 16.21 36.38 -25.68
N LEU A 19 16.65 35.20 -26.11
CA LEU A 19 17.60 34.35 -25.38
C LEU A 19 18.86 35.12 -24.99
N GLN A 20 19.06 35.39 -23.70
CA GLN A 20 20.40 35.66 -23.16
C GLN A 20 20.93 34.39 -22.50
N THR A 21 21.85 33.76 -23.16
CA THR A 21 22.72 32.68 -22.64
C THR A 21 23.56 33.24 -21.51
N GLY A 22 23.48 32.65 -20.33
CA GLY A 22 24.45 32.89 -19.24
C GLY A 22 23.84 33.37 -17.93
N GLY A 23 22.91 32.64 -17.37
CA GLY A 23 22.44 32.82 -15.98
C GLY A 23 22.63 31.54 -15.15
N ARG A 24 23.60 31.55 -14.23
CA ARG A 24 23.69 30.55 -13.16
C ARG A 24 22.39 30.55 -12.41
N PHE A 25 21.59 29.50 -12.59
CA PHE A 25 20.39 29.29 -11.77
C PHE A 25 20.85 28.98 -10.35
N ALA A 26 20.64 29.94 -9.44
CA ALA A 26 20.79 29.76 -8.02
C ALA A 26 19.83 28.65 -7.56
N SER A 27 20.30 27.78 -6.66
CA SER A 27 19.56 26.71 -6.01
C SER A 27 18.47 27.24 -5.07
N GLY A 28 17.46 27.92 -5.62
CA GLY A 28 16.27 28.39 -4.93
C GLY A 28 15.10 27.47 -5.25
N GLN A 29 14.66 26.71 -4.28
CA GLN A 29 13.44 25.91 -4.31
C GLN A 29 12.25 26.80 -4.66
N ARG A 30 11.73 26.71 -5.88
CA ARG A 30 10.45 27.28 -6.26
C ARG A 30 9.41 26.16 -6.26
N ARG A 31 8.41 26.29 -5.40
CA ARG A 31 7.14 25.58 -5.58
C ARG A 31 6.56 26.08 -6.90
N SER A 32 6.68 25.29 -7.95
CA SER A 32 6.01 25.58 -9.21
C SER A 32 4.56 25.16 -9.08
N ASN A 33 3.65 26.10 -9.28
CA ASN A 33 2.24 25.77 -9.41
C ASN A 33 2.06 24.94 -10.71
N PRO A 34 1.49 23.71 -10.64
CA PRO A 34 1.24 22.89 -11.83
C PRO A 34 0.43 23.60 -12.91
N GLU A 35 -0.37 24.60 -12.54
CA GLU A 35 -1.16 25.40 -13.47
C GLU A 35 -0.31 26.33 -14.36
N THR A 36 0.92 26.64 -13.95
CA THR A 36 1.78 27.58 -14.68
C THR A 36 2.42 26.97 -15.93
N TYR A 37 2.56 25.64 -15.97
CA TYR A 37 3.15 24.92 -17.11
C TYR A 37 2.12 23.93 -17.66
N PRO A 38 1.66 24.13 -18.91
CA PRO A 38 0.74 23.20 -19.53
C PRO A 38 1.37 21.81 -19.63
N ARG A 39 0.59 20.82 -19.21
CA ARG A 39 0.99 19.43 -19.23
C ARG A 39 1.07 18.90 -20.66
N ASP A 40 2.14 18.21 -21.01
CA ASP A 40 2.29 17.51 -22.27
C ASP A 40 1.93 16.00 -22.10
N PRO A 41 0.76 15.55 -22.61
CA PRO A 41 0.31 14.17 -22.48
C PRO A 41 1.23 13.15 -23.17
N TYR A 42 2.06 13.57 -24.12
CA TYR A 42 3.00 12.66 -24.82
C TYR A 42 4.14 12.22 -23.91
N LEU A 43 4.50 13.05 -22.92
CA LEU A 43 5.57 12.73 -21.96
C LEU A 43 5.17 11.61 -20.99
N ASP A 44 3.88 11.37 -20.78
CA ASP A 44 3.37 10.30 -19.91
C ASP A 44 3.81 8.89 -20.37
N ARG A 45 4.20 8.75 -21.64
CA ARG A 45 4.63 7.47 -22.22
C ARG A 45 6.12 7.21 -22.07
N LEU A 46 6.88 8.20 -21.62
CA LEU A 46 8.35 8.12 -21.56
C LEU A 46 8.84 7.34 -20.33
N LEU A 47 8.05 7.32 -19.26
CA LEU A 47 8.36 6.55 -18.06
C LEU A 47 7.24 5.57 -17.74
N PRO A 48 7.57 4.35 -17.29
CA PRO A 48 6.57 3.40 -16.81
C PRO A 48 5.81 3.96 -15.59
N PRO A 49 4.49 3.75 -15.48
CA PRO A 49 3.68 4.27 -14.37
C PRO A 49 4.10 3.74 -12.99
N ASP A 50 4.53 2.48 -12.90
CA ASP A 50 5.08 1.86 -11.71
C ASP A 50 6.36 2.56 -11.26
N PHE A 51 7.29 2.88 -12.17
CA PHE A 51 8.45 3.70 -11.89
C PHE A 51 8.06 5.09 -11.36
N CYS A 52 7.06 5.71 -11.98
CA CYS A 52 6.57 7.02 -11.54
C CYS A 52 6.01 6.97 -10.11
N LEU A 53 5.30 5.90 -9.74
CA LEU A 53 4.81 5.70 -8.38
C LEU A 53 5.92 5.42 -7.38
N GLU A 54 6.83 4.52 -7.71
CA GLU A 54 7.92 4.11 -6.82
C GLU A 54 8.85 5.28 -6.50
N PHE A 55 9.27 6.01 -7.53
CA PHE A 55 10.21 7.12 -7.38
C PHE A 55 9.55 8.47 -7.10
N ARG A 56 8.21 8.54 -7.03
CA ARG A 56 7.46 9.79 -6.84
C ARG A 56 7.88 10.86 -7.84
N VAL A 57 7.91 10.52 -9.10
CA VAL A 57 8.30 11.40 -10.21
C VAL A 57 7.31 11.31 -11.35
N ARG A 58 7.20 12.39 -12.13
CA ARG A 58 6.40 12.40 -13.34
C ARG A 58 6.92 13.43 -14.34
N PRO A 59 7.13 13.06 -15.60
CA PRO A 59 7.35 14.02 -16.67
C PRO A 59 6.11 14.93 -16.80
N TRP A 60 6.35 16.24 -16.83
CA TRP A 60 5.25 17.20 -16.79
C TRP A 60 5.12 17.99 -18.10
N GLY A 61 6.21 18.58 -18.54
CA GLY A 61 6.24 19.46 -19.69
C GLY A 61 7.65 19.66 -20.24
N ARG A 62 7.80 20.50 -21.23
CA ARG A 62 9.09 20.86 -21.83
C ARG A 62 9.42 22.32 -21.53
N VAL A 63 10.67 22.56 -21.16
CA VAL A 63 11.22 23.90 -20.94
C VAL A 63 12.51 24.01 -21.76
N GLY A 64 12.45 24.61 -22.94
CA GLY A 64 13.53 24.56 -23.91
C GLY A 64 13.83 23.12 -24.33
N ASP A 65 15.09 22.72 -24.24
CA ASP A 65 15.53 21.36 -24.57
C ASP A 65 15.40 20.37 -23.38
N ALA A 66 14.99 20.86 -22.21
CA ALA A 66 14.90 20.04 -21.00
C ALA A 66 13.45 19.59 -20.75
N ILE A 67 13.31 18.41 -20.15
CA ILE A 67 12.01 17.90 -19.67
C ILE A 67 11.83 18.30 -18.20
N LEU A 68 10.74 18.98 -17.92
CA LEU A 68 10.32 19.30 -16.57
C LEU A 68 9.73 18.06 -15.91
N VAL A 69 10.31 17.62 -14.80
CA VAL A 69 9.87 16.45 -14.04
C VAL A 69 9.34 16.91 -12.69
N GLY A 70 8.07 16.62 -12.43
CA GLY A 70 7.44 16.82 -11.12
C GLY A 70 7.97 15.81 -10.12
N THR A 71 8.30 16.23 -8.92
CA THR A 71 8.78 15.38 -7.81
C THR A 71 8.37 15.96 -6.47
N ILE A 72 8.40 15.13 -5.42
CA ILE A 72 8.10 15.59 -4.06
C ILE A 72 9.32 16.27 -3.40
N PRO A 73 9.11 17.20 -2.45
CA PRO A 73 10.18 17.83 -1.69
C PRO A 73 10.99 16.81 -0.85
N GLY A 74 12.25 17.10 -0.61
CA GLY A 74 13.08 16.39 0.38
C GLY A 74 13.70 15.06 -0.06
N ARG A 75 13.44 14.57 -1.28
CA ARG A 75 14.11 13.38 -1.82
C ARG A 75 15.49 13.69 -2.37
N ASP A 76 16.44 12.74 -2.20
CA ASP A 76 17.73 12.81 -2.88
C ASP A 76 17.51 12.65 -4.40
N ARG A 77 17.88 13.71 -5.13
CA ARG A 77 17.67 13.81 -6.58
C ARG A 77 18.90 13.43 -7.37
N THR A 78 20.03 13.16 -6.70
CA THR A 78 21.30 12.98 -7.40
C THR A 78 21.29 11.71 -8.24
N GLN A 79 21.03 10.56 -7.62
CA GLN A 79 20.94 9.28 -8.34
C GLN A 79 19.76 9.25 -9.31
N LEU A 80 18.62 9.83 -8.91
CA LEU A 80 17.43 9.90 -9.74
C LEU A 80 17.64 10.75 -11.00
N ARG A 81 18.40 11.84 -10.89
CA ARG A 81 18.77 12.68 -12.04
C ARG A 81 19.50 11.89 -13.10
N ASP A 82 20.53 11.15 -12.73
CA ASP A 82 21.35 10.38 -13.69
C ASP A 82 20.51 9.36 -14.47
N VAL A 83 19.59 8.67 -13.77
CA VAL A 83 18.67 7.70 -14.39
C VAL A 83 17.71 8.42 -15.35
N LEU A 84 17.13 9.53 -14.92
CA LEU A 84 16.16 10.28 -15.74
C LEU A 84 16.82 10.95 -16.94
N GLU A 85 18.01 11.53 -16.78
CA GLU A 85 18.74 12.15 -17.89
C GLU A 85 19.19 11.14 -18.95
N HIS A 86 19.43 9.89 -18.54
CA HIS A 86 19.74 8.82 -19.49
C HIS A 86 18.54 8.47 -20.39
N VAL A 87 17.32 8.55 -19.86
CA VAL A 87 16.08 8.18 -20.58
C VAL A 87 15.43 9.37 -21.27
N LEU A 88 15.40 10.52 -20.61
CA LEU A 88 14.64 11.70 -21.01
C LEU A 88 15.50 12.78 -21.66
N GLY A 89 16.84 12.72 -21.56
CA GLY A 89 17.73 13.83 -21.84
C GLY A 89 17.78 14.84 -20.68
N PRO A 90 18.15 16.11 -20.92
CA PRO A 90 18.27 17.10 -19.84
C PRO A 90 16.98 17.24 -19.05
N VAL A 91 17.04 17.17 -17.70
CA VAL A 91 15.88 17.28 -16.81
C VAL A 91 15.95 18.47 -15.87
N LEU A 92 14.81 19.10 -15.66
CA LEU A 92 14.57 20.10 -14.63
C LEU A 92 13.55 19.56 -13.63
N PHE A 93 13.77 19.74 -12.34
CA PHE A 93 12.82 19.29 -11.33
C PHE A 93 11.91 20.42 -10.87
N ALA A 94 10.61 20.11 -10.78
CA ALA A 94 9.58 20.95 -10.18
C ALA A 94 9.02 20.25 -8.94
N GLU A 95 8.83 20.97 -7.85
CA GLU A 95 8.26 20.42 -6.63
C GLU A 95 6.72 20.46 -6.71
N LEU A 96 6.13 19.30 -6.51
CA LEU A 96 4.69 19.09 -6.42
C LEU A 96 4.33 18.60 -5.01
N SER A 97 3.08 18.81 -4.60
CA SER A 97 2.56 18.10 -3.45
C SER A 97 2.49 16.60 -3.78
N GLU A 98 2.73 15.74 -2.80
CA GLU A 98 2.63 14.30 -3.03
C GLU A 98 1.23 13.89 -3.45
N GLU A 99 0.21 14.53 -2.89
CA GLU A 99 -1.18 14.28 -3.23
C GLU A 99 -1.47 14.60 -4.70
N ASP A 100 -1.03 15.76 -5.20
CA ASP A 100 -1.22 16.15 -6.60
C ASP A 100 -0.46 15.21 -7.53
N LEU A 101 0.77 14.83 -7.17
CA LEU A 101 1.57 13.92 -7.96
C LEU A 101 0.88 12.55 -8.06
N LEU A 102 0.50 11.94 -6.95
CA LEU A 102 -0.17 10.64 -6.91
C LEU A 102 -1.51 10.70 -7.66
N ARG A 103 -2.33 11.72 -7.41
CA ARG A 103 -3.59 11.91 -8.11
C ARG A 103 -3.39 11.95 -9.61
N THR A 104 -2.43 12.74 -10.10
CA THR A 104 -2.19 12.85 -11.55
C THR A 104 -1.65 11.56 -12.19
N ILE A 105 -0.90 10.73 -11.46
CA ILE A 105 -0.47 9.41 -11.92
C ILE A 105 -1.67 8.47 -11.98
N THR A 106 -2.48 8.44 -10.92
CA THR A 106 -3.67 7.58 -10.79
C THR A 106 -4.72 7.91 -11.85
N ASP A 107 -5.06 9.19 -12.03
CA ASP A 107 -6.06 9.62 -13.02
C ASP A 107 -5.71 9.19 -14.45
N ARG A 108 -4.43 9.07 -14.75
CA ARG A 108 -3.97 8.72 -16.10
C ARG A 108 -3.74 7.23 -16.29
N HIS A 109 -3.23 6.55 -15.28
CA HIS A 109 -2.72 5.19 -15.38
C HIS A 109 -3.41 4.22 -14.41
N GLY A 110 -4.54 4.62 -13.82
CA GLY A 110 -5.25 3.83 -12.82
C GLY A 110 -5.56 2.41 -13.29
N ASP A 111 -6.09 2.26 -14.51
CA ASP A 111 -6.41 0.95 -15.09
C ASP A 111 -5.16 0.06 -15.26
N TYR A 112 -4.05 0.64 -15.73
CA TYR A 112 -2.78 -0.10 -15.86
C TYR A 112 -2.26 -0.52 -14.49
N LEU A 113 -2.27 0.38 -13.52
CA LEU A 113 -1.83 0.09 -12.15
C LEU A 113 -2.73 -0.95 -11.46
N ALA A 114 -4.02 -0.92 -11.76
CA ALA A 114 -4.97 -1.92 -11.28
C ALA A 114 -4.71 -3.31 -11.88
N ASP A 115 -4.41 -3.40 -13.18
CA ASP A 115 -4.03 -4.66 -13.84
C ASP A 115 -2.65 -5.16 -13.31
N LEU A 116 -1.70 -4.25 -13.07
CA LEU A 116 -0.43 -4.58 -12.43
C LEU A 116 -0.63 -5.14 -11.02
N ALA A 117 -1.50 -4.53 -10.21
CA ALA A 117 -1.83 -4.99 -8.86
C ALA A 117 -2.44 -6.41 -8.85
N GLU A 118 -3.21 -6.77 -9.89
CA GLU A 118 -3.71 -8.14 -10.05
C GLU A 118 -2.60 -9.16 -10.28
N ARG A 119 -1.47 -8.76 -10.89
CA ARG A 119 -0.37 -9.62 -11.31
C ARG A 119 0.91 -9.46 -10.49
N LEU A 120 0.88 -8.61 -9.47
CA LEU A 120 2.07 -8.30 -8.66
C LEU A 120 2.70 -9.55 -8.04
N VAL A 121 1.86 -10.51 -7.63
CA VAL A 121 2.33 -11.82 -7.14
C VAL A 121 2.47 -12.77 -8.31
N PRO A 122 3.66 -13.36 -8.56
CA PRO A 122 3.87 -14.38 -9.60
C PRO A 122 2.90 -15.56 -9.47
N ASP A 123 2.54 -16.17 -10.59
CA ASP A 123 1.55 -17.27 -10.61
C ASP A 123 1.99 -18.48 -9.77
N ASP A 124 3.30 -18.74 -9.69
CA ASP A 124 3.87 -19.83 -8.88
C ASP A 124 3.62 -19.66 -7.36
N TYR A 125 3.44 -18.44 -6.91
CA TYR A 125 3.13 -18.11 -5.52
C TYR A 125 1.67 -17.73 -5.29
N SER A 126 0.83 -17.88 -6.32
CA SER A 126 -0.57 -17.48 -6.29
C SER A 126 -1.51 -18.67 -6.42
N CYS A 127 -2.60 -18.67 -5.66
CA CYS A 127 -3.66 -19.66 -5.79
C CYS A 127 -4.73 -19.27 -6.83
N ARG A 128 -4.48 -18.28 -7.69
CA ARG A 128 -5.48 -17.80 -8.69
C ARG A 128 -6.02 -18.89 -9.58
N ASP A 129 -5.16 -19.83 -9.96
CA ASP A 129 -5.48 -20.90 -10.90
C ASP A 129 -5.73 -22.26 -10.23
N ILE A 130 -5.89 -22.27 -8.90
CA ILE A 130 -6.10 -23.52 -8.14
C ILE A 130 -7.34 -24.28 -8.60
N ASN A 131 -8.38 -23.57 -9.01
CA ASN A 131 -9.65 -24.13 -9.46
C ASN A 131 -9.67 -24.47 -10.96
N LYS A 132 -8.62 -24.15 -11.71
CA LYS A 132 -8.54 -24.56 -13.12
C LYS A 132 -8.24 -26.05 -13.21
N LEU A 133 -9.22 -26.81 -13.69
CA LEU A 133 -9.06 -28.22 -14.01
C LEU A 133 -8.15 -28.36 -15.22
N THR A 134 -6.85 -28.59 -14.96
CA THR A 134 -5.93 -29.02 -16.01
C THR A 134 -6.12 -30.49 -16.26
N LEU A 135 -5.82 -30.95 -17.52
CA LEU A 135 -5.97 -32.36 -17.91
C LEU A 135 -5.22 -33.28 -16.93
N SER A 136 -4.00 -32.89 -16.52
CA SER A 136 -3.20 -33.64 -15.54
C SER A 136 -3.87 -33.76 -14.18
N ARG A 137 -4.44 -32.67 -13.66
CA ARG A 137 -5.19 -32.70 -12.38
C ARG A 137 -6.45 -33.56 -12.48
N GLY A 138 -7.16 -33.47 -13.60
CA GLY A 138 -8.33 -34.30 -13.90
C GLY A 138 -7.97 -35.79 -13.94
N LEU A 139 -6.89 -36.17 -14.61
CA LEU A 139 -6.41 -37.56 -14.67
C LEU A 139 -6.00 -38.08 -13.28
N VAL A 140 -5.23 -37.31 -12.50
CA VAL A 140 -4.83 -37.69 -11.14
C VAL A 140 -6.05 -37.85 -10.24
N ALA A 141 -7.00 -36.94 -10.30
CA ALA A 141 -8.24 -37.03 -9.52
C ALA A 141 -9.08 -38.23 -9.89
N SER A 142 -9.22 -38.54 -11.23
CA SER A 142 -9.96 -39.69 -11.73
C SER A 142 -9.29 -41.00 -11.33
N LEU A 143 -7.95 -41.06 -11.39
CA LEU A 143 -7.18 -42.22 -10.96
C LEU A 143 -7.34 -42.48 -9.47
N PHE A 144 -7.22 -41.44 -8.65
CA PHE A 144 -7.42 -41.53 -7.20
C PHE A 144 -8.84 -42.01 -6.85
N PHE A 145 -9.84 -41.43 -7.53
CA PHE A 145 -11.24 -41.84 -7.34
C PHE A 145 -11.49 -43.29 -7.74
N GLY A 146 -10.94 -43.73 -8.91
CA GLY A 146 -11.04 -45.10 -9.38
C GLY A 146 -10.39 -46.11 -8.44
N ILE A 147 -9.17 -45.78 -7.93
CA ILE A 147 -8.49 -46.66 -6.94
C ILE A 147 -9.30 -46.70 -5.65
N SER A 148 -9.84 -45.60 -5.20
CA SER A 148 -10.66 -45.54 -3.98
C SER A 148 -11.91 -46.42 -4.10
N LEU A 149 -12.63 -46.36 -5.23
CA LEU A 149 -13.78 -47.20 -5.48
C LEU A 149 -13.43 -48.70 -5.54
N ALA A 150 -12.32 -49.04 -6.21
CA ALA A 150 -11.82 -50.41 -6.26
C ALA A 150 -11.49 -50.97 -4.87
N LEU A 151 -10.83 -50.15 -4.02
CA LEU A 151 -10.51 -50.51 -2.64
C LEU A 151 -11.74 -50.68 -1.78
N ILE A 152 -12.74 -49.83 -1.92
CA ILE A 152 -14.04 -49.93 -1.22
C ILE A 152 -14.75 -51.22 -1.62
N TYR A 153 -14.71 -51.59 -2.91
CA TYR A 153 -15.34 -52.80 -3.40
C TYR A 153 -14.63 -54.07 -2.93
N VAL A 154 -13.29 -54.11 -3.02
CA VAL A 154 -12.49 -55.31 -2.73
C VAL A 154 -12.24 -55.47 -1.21
N TYR A 155 -12.00 -54.38 -0.47
CA TYR A 155 -11.59 -54.44 0.91
C TYR A 155 -12.19 -53.26 1.74
N PRO A 156 -13.53 -53.19 1.89
CA PRO A 156 -14.20 -52.07 2.50
C PRO A 156 -13.77 -51.80 3.95
N ASN A 157 -13.67 -52.83 4.77
CA ASN A 157 -13.31 -52.67 6.19
C ASN A 157 -11.88 -52.12 6.35
N GLY A 158 -10.93 -52.59 5.54
CA GLY A 158 -9.57 -52.08 5.55
C GLY A 158 -9.46 -50.65 5.02
N PHE A 159 -10.20 -50.34 3.97
CA PHE A 159 -10.24 -48.96 3.44
C PHE A 159 -10.74 -47.94 4.47
N PHE A 160 -11.88 -48.20 5.10
CA PHE A 160 -12.42 -47.31 6.13
C PHE A 160 -11.56 -47.28 7.39
N ALA A 161 -10.98 -48.42 7.82
CA ALA A 161 -10.06 -48.45 8.95
C ALA A 161 -8.80 -47.62 8.66
N GLY A 162 -8.26 -47.71 7.42
CA GLY A 162 -7.12 -46.93 6.97
C GLY A 162 -7.39 -45.42 6.99
N ILE A 163 -8.54 -44.99 6.42
CA ILE A 163 -8.94 -43.57 6.44
C ILE A 163 -9.12 -43.09 7.90
N THR A 164 -9.77 -43.88 8.74
CA THR A 164 -9.97 -43.53 10.15
C THR A 164 -8.63 -43.40 10.87
N ALA A 165 -7.70 -44.30 10.62
CA ALA A 165 -6.36 -44.24 11.20
C ALA A 165 -5.60 -42.98 10.76
N VAL A 166 -5.63 -42.64 9.47
CA VAL A 166 -5.02 -41.42 8.93
C VAL A 166 -5.68 -40.17 9.53
N ALA A 167 -7.02 -40.14 9.63
CA ALA A 167 -7.74 -39.03 10.25
C ALA A 167 -7.38 -38.87 11.75
N ALA A 168 -7.28 -39.98 12.47
CA ALA A 168 -6.89 -39.97 13.88
C ALA A 168 -5.45 -39.46 14.08
N VAL A 169 -4.51 -39.92 13.26
CA VAL A 169 -3.10 -39.43 13.31
C VAL A 169 -3.04 -37.94 12.99
N ASN A 170 -3.77 -37.47 11.96
CA ASN A 170 -3.82 -36.07 11.61
C ASN A 170 -4.42 -35.23 12.76
N LEU A 171 -5.50 -35.69 13.38
CA LEU A 171 -6.12 -35.03 14.53
C LEU A 171 -5.14 -34.91 15.71
N LEU A 172 -4.46 -36.01 16.06
CA LEU A 172 -3.49 -36.04 17.16
C LEU A 172 -2.30 -35.12 16.86
N ALA A 173 -1.79 -35.14 15.63
CA ALA A 173 -0.70 -34.25 15.19
C ALA A 173 -1.11 -32.77 15.29
N THR A 174 -2.30 -32.43 14.82
CA THR A 174 -2.86 -31.06 14.89
C THR A 174 -3.06 -30.63 16.35
N LEU A 175 -3.59 -31.50 17.18
CA LEU A 175 -3.77 -31.22 18.63
C LEU A 175 -2.41 -31.02 19.32
N GLY A 176 -1.44 -31.89 19.06
CA GLY A 176 -0.08 -31.78 19.59
C GLY A 176 0.58 -30.47 19.16
N PHE A 177 0.44 -30.08 17.89
CA PHE A 177 0.94 -28.80 17.38
C PHE A 177 0.29 -27.61 18.08
N LYS A 178 -1.03 -27.61 18.25
CA LYS A 178 -1.75 -26.55 18.98
C LYS A 178 -1.29 -26.43 20.43
N ILE A 179 -1.12 -27.56 21.11
CA ILE A 179 -0.62 -27.57 22.50
C ILE A 179 0.82 -27.01 22.55
N ALA A 180 1.68 -27.43 21.63
CA ALA A 180 3.06 -26.92 21.56
C ALA A 180 3.08 -25.40 21.32
N MET A 181 2.21 -24.86 20.44
CA MET A 181 2.08 -23.43 20.20
C MET A 181 1.60 -22.67 21.45
N LEU A 182 0.60 -23.19 22.16
CA LEU A 182 0.13 -22.60 23.42
C LEU A 182 1.27 -22.55 24.45
N MET A 183 1.97 -23.64 24.63
CA MET A 183 3.11 -23.71 25.57
C MET A 183 4.23 -22.75 25.18
N ALA A 184 4.52 -22.59 23.89
CA ALA A 184 5.50 -21.63 23.39
C ALA A 184 5.05 -20.18 23.64
N GLY A 185 3.76 -19.90 23.49
CA GLY A 185 3.17 -18.58 23.76
C GLY A 185 3.30 -18.16 25.24
N TYR A 186 3.10 -19.09 26.18
CA TYR A 186 3.25 -18.83 27.61
C TYR A 186 4.71 -18.53 28.04
N ARG A 187 5.69 -18.94 27.25
CA ARG A 187 7.13 -18.78 27.56
C ARG A 187 7.70 -17.45 27.06
N LYS A 188 6.95 -16.66 26.31
CA LYS A 188 7.44 -15.35 25.84
C LYS A 188 7.45 -14.38 27.02
N PRO A 189 8.63 -13.84 27.41
CA PRO A 189 8.66 -12.77 28.39
C PRO A 189 7.89 -11.56 27.84
N PRO A 190 7.20 -10.80 28.70
CA PRO A 190 6.59 -9.55 28.28
C PRO A 190 7.67 -8.66 27.68
N SER A 191 7.48 -8.23 26.44
CA SER A 191 8.40 -7.26 25.83
C SER A 191 8.39 -5.99 26.67
N ARG A 192 9.57 -5.57 27.14
CA ARG A 192 9.67 -4.28 27.83
C ARG A 192 9.41 -3.19 26.80
N PRO A 193 8.47 -2.28 27.04
CA PRO A 193 8.28 -1.15 26.16
C PRO A 193 9.58 -0.34 26.11
N VAL A 194 10.06 -0.07 24.92
CA VAL A 194 11.19 0.82 24.67
C VAL A 194 10.62 2.07 24.05
N ASP A 195 10.76 3.18 24.73
CA ASP A 195 10.29 4.46 24.18
C ASP A 195 11.23 4.90 23.05
N VAL A 196 10.77 4.73 21.81
CA VAL A 196 11.49 5.23 20.63
C VAL A 196 11.33 6.75 20.59
N PRO A 197 12.43 7.54 20.56
CA PRO A 197 12.36 8.98 20.50
C PRO A 197 11.53 9.47 19.30
N LEU A 198 10.78 10.56 19.45
CA LEU A 198 9.91 11.08 18.39
C LEU A 198 10.67 11.34 17.07
N ALA A 199 11.92 11.80 17.16
CA ALA A 199 12.77 12.07 16.00
C ALA A 199 13.16 10.80 15.20
N GLU A 200 13.08 9.62 15.83
CA GLU A 200 13.41 8.33 15.22
C GLU A 200 12.17 7.52 14.85
N LYS A 201 10.98 8.02 15.19
CA LYS A 201 9.73 7.32 14.85
C LYS A 201 9.49 7.38 13.34
N PRO A 202 9.32 6.22 12.66
CA PRO A 202 9.04 6.17 11.24
C PRO A 202 7.62 6.66 10.91
N VAL A 203 7.39 7.01 9.66
CA VAL A 203 6.03 7.19 9.15
C VAL A 203 5.39 5.81 8.98
N VAL A 204 4.16 5.66 9.46
CA VAL A 204 3.41 4.40 9.36
C VAL A 204 2.19 4.61 8.48
N SER A 205 2.08 3.81 7.41
CA SER A 205 0.87 3.75 6.59
C SER A 205 0.01 2.57 7.02
N LEU A 206 -1.27 2.82 7.27
CA LEU A 206 -2.27 1.77 7.52
C LEU A 206 -3.18 1.67 6.30
N ILE A 207 -3.20 0.51 5.66
CA ILE A 207 -4.10 0.20 4.56
C ILE A 207 -5.33 -0.49 5.15
N VAL A 208 -6.51 0.07 4.88
CA VAL A 208 -7.79 -0.46 5.36
C VAL A 208 -8.70 -0.66 4.15
N PRO A 209 -8.77 -1.88 3.60
CA PRO A 209 -9.70 -2.17 2.51
C PRO A 209 -11.13 -2.19 3.02
N LEU A 210 -12.01 -1.51 2.29
CA LEU A 210 -13.43 -1.41 2.57
C LEU A 210 -14.21 -2.02 1.41
N PHE A 211 -15.12 -2.95 1.72
CA PHE A 211 -16.01 -3.54 0.74
C PHE A 211 -17.35 -3.89 1.38
N ASP A 212 -18.42 -3.24 0.94
CA ASP A 212 -19.80 -3.34 1.51
C ASP A 212 -19.84 -3.02 3.02
N GLU A 213 -18.99 -2.10 3.48
CA GLU A 213 -18.73 -1.77 4.88
C GLU A 213 -19.36 -0.42 5.30
N ALA A 214 -20.42 0.00 4.60
CA ALA A 214 -21.08 1.29 4.83
C ALA A 214 -21.49 1.45 6.32
N ALA A 215 -21.99 0.38 6.97
CA ALA A 215 -22.48 0.45 8.35
C ALA A 215 -21.40 0.73 9.40
N ILE A 216 -20.14 0.40 9.13
CA ILE A 216 -19.04 0.52 10.11
C ILE A 216 -18.07 1.66 9.82
N ALA A 217 -18.22 2.35 8.68
CA ALA A 217 -17.30 3.42 8.26
C ALA A 217 -17.08 4.49 9.34
N HIS A 218 -18.15 5.00 9.95
CA HIS A 218 -18.06 5.99 11.02
C HIS A 218 -17.38 5.44 12.29
N ALA A 219 -17.71 4.21 12.67
CA ALA A 219 -17.10 3.56 13.84
C ALA A 219 -15.61 3.28 13.62
N LEU A 220 -15.22 2.92 12.40
CA LEU A 220 -13.83 2.75 11.99
C LEU A 220 -13.02 4.03 12.18
N VAL A 221 -13.50 5.16 11.63
CA VAL A 221 -12.83 6.46 11.77
C VAL A 221 -12.65 6.83 13.25
N LEU A 222 -13.67 6.61 14.09
CA LEU A 222 -13.58 6.85 15.52
C LEU A 222 -12.56 5.93 16.22
N ARG A 223 -12.52 4.64 15.85
CA ARG A 223 -11.54 3.68 16.40
C ARG A 223 -10.11 4.07 16.04
N LEU A 224 -9.84 4.36 14.79
CA LEU A 224 -8.52 4.79 14.33
C LEU A 224 -8.10 6.14 14.92
N SER A 225 -9.04 7.03 15.21
CA SER A 225 -8.77 8.31 15.87
C SER A 225 -8.23 8.15 17.30
N ARG A 226 -8.52 7.01 17.95
CA ARG A 226 -8.03 6.69 19.32
C ARG A 226 -6.60 6.20 19.36
N LEU A 227 -5.99 5.85 18.22
CA LEU A 227 -4.58 5.47 18.18
C LEU A 227 -3.70 6.57 18.78
N THR A 228 -2.75 6.20 19.63
CA THR A 228 -1.87 7.15 20.34
C THR A 228 -0.63 7.53 19.55
N TYR A 229 -0.35 6.84 18.44
CA TYR A 229 0.77 7.19 17.56
C TYR A 229 0.64 8.62 17.03
N PRO A 230 1.75 9.39 16.87
CA PRO A 230 1.69 10.77 16.39
C PRO A 230 0.98 10.89 15.05
N LYS A 231 -0.07 11.70 14.98
CA LYS A 231 -0.90 11.81 13.77
C LYS A 231 -0.15 12.39 12.57
N SER A 232 0.91 13.16 12.81
CA SER A 232 1.81 13.66 11.75
C SER A 232 2.67 12.59 11.11
N LEU A 233 2.83 11.43 11.78
CA LEU A 233 3.58 10.27 11.31
C LEU A 233 2.65 9.10 10.93
N LEU A 234 1.35 9.35 10.82
CA LEU A 234 0.35 8.34 10.48
C LEU A 234 -0.31 8.71 9.14
N ASP A 235 -0.35 7.75 8.22
CA ASP A 235 -1.02 7.85 6.91
C ASP A 235 -2.02 6.70 6.81
N VAL A 236 -3.31 6.97 6.98
CA VAL A 236 -4.35 5.95 6.86
C VAL A 236 -4.98 6.02 5.48
N VAL A 237 -4.89 4.94 4.74
CA VAL A 237 -5.41 4.79 3.38
C VAL A 237 -6.64 3.90 3.42
N LEU A 238 -7.82 4.51 3.33
CA LEU A 238 -9.09 3.81 3.19
C LEU A 238 -9.25 3.43 1.72
N VAL A 239 -9.23 2.13 1.43
CA VAL A 239 -9.19 1.62 0.04
C VAL A 239 -10.58 1.17 -0.36
N LEU A 240 -11.16 1.83 -1.35
CA LEU A 240 -12.50 1.54 -1.88
C LEU A 240 -12.44 1.05 -3.31
N GLU A 241 -13.16 0.00 -3.61
CA GLU A 241 -13.40 -0.43 -4.99
C GLU A 241 -14.41 0.51 -5.67
N ASP A 242 -14.13 0.92 -6.91
CA ASP A 242 -14.99 1.88 -7.65
C ASP A 242 -16.45 1.45 -7.79
N LYS A 243 -16.72 0.15 -7.75
CA LYS A 243 -18.08 -0.41 -7.84
C LYS A 243 -18.89 -0.32 -6.55
N ASP A 244 -18.25 -0.03 -5.42
CA ASP A 244 -18.93 0.06 -4.14
C ASP A 244 -19.43 1.49 -3.87
N GLU A 245 -20.52 1.84 -4.53
CA GLU A 245 -21.15 3.17 -4.39
C GLU A 245 -21.64 3.43 -2.97
N LYS A 246 -22.18 2.41 -2.28
CA LYS A 246 -22.74 2.56 -0.93
C LYS A 246 -21.67 2.97 0.08
N THR A 247 -20.55 2.25 0.11
CA THR A 247 -19.46 2.58 1.02
C THR A 247 -18.83 3.92 0.66
N ARG A 248 -18.74 4.26 -0.64
CA ARG A 248 -18.26 5.56 -1.13
C ARG A 248 -19.11 6.71 -0.59
N ASP A 249 -20.42 6.63 -0.74
CA ASP A 249 -21.34 7.69 -0.29
C ASP A 249 -21.23 7.90 1.22
N MET A 250 -21.14 6.83 1.99
CA MET A 250 -20.99 6.88 3.44
C MET A 250 -19.66 7.50 3.88
N ILE A 251 -18.54 7.11 3.26
CA ILE A 251 -17.22 7.69 3.57
C ILE A 251 -17.14 9.15 3.17
N THR A 252 -17.75 9.53 2.05
CA THR A 252 -17.80 10.93 1.59
C THR A 252 -18.60 11.81 2.56
N ALA A 253 -19.60 11.25 3.24
CA ALA A 253 -20.38 11.96 4.25
C ALA A 253 -19.63 12.13 5.59
N VAL A 254 -18.53 11.38 5.81
CA VAL A 254 -17.73 11.49 7.03
C VAL A 254 -16.60 12.49 6.82
N SER A 255 -16.46 13.45 7.74
CA SER A 255 -15.31 14.37 7.75
C SER A 255 -14.06 13.61 8.18
N LEU A 256 -13.18 13.31 7.23
CA LEU A 256 -11.93 12.61 7.50
C LEU A 256 -10.86 13.59 8.03
N PRO A 257 -10.08 13.20 9.05
CA PRO A 257 -8.89 13.93 9.46
C PRO A 257 -7.83 13.97 8.33
N VAL A 258 -6.95 14.97 8.34
CA VAL A 258 -5.90 15.17 7.32
C VAL A 258 -4.90 14.01 7.16
N TRP A 259 -4.80 13.14 8.14
CA TRP A 259 -3.96 11.94 8.14
C TRP A 259 -4.70 10.68 7.66
N MET A 260 -5.98 10.81 7.28
CA MET A 260 -6.78 9.78 6.62
C MET A 260 -7.15 10.24 5.22
N ARG A 261 -7.05 9.36 4.25
CA ARG A 261 -7.44 9.63 2.87
C ARG A 261 -8.10 8.43 2.23
N VAL A 262 -8.91 8.69 1.24
CA VAL A 262 -9.57 7.65 0.44
C VAL A 262 -8.77 7.39 -0.81
N LEU A 263 -8.58 6.12 -1.13
CA LEU A 263 -7.99 5.67 -2.39
C LEU A 263 -9.01 4.83 -3.14
N HIS A 264 -9.38 5.27 -4.33
CA HIS A 264 -10.27 4.53 -5.21
C HIS A 264 -9.47 3.56 -6.07
N VAL A 265 -9.88 2.28 -6.07
CA VAL A 265 -9.27 1.24 -6.88
C VAL A 265 -10.14 1.05 -8.11
N PRO A 266 -9.62 1.29 -9.33
CA PRO A 266 -10.37 1.10 -10.56
C PRO A 266 -10.90 -0.32 -10.70
N ALA A 267 -12.06 -0.46 -11.34
CA ALA A 267 -12.67 -1.76 -11.57
C ALA A 267 -11.72 -2.71 -12.31
N GLY A 268 -11.55 -3.93 -11.81
CA GLY A 268 -10.70 -4.95 -12.41
C GLY A 268 -11.48 -6.21 -12.74
N LYS A 269 -10.77 -7.23 -13.24
CA LYS A 269 -11.35 -8.54 -13.55
C LYS A 269 -11.69 -9.32 -12.29
N VAL A 270 -10.88 -9.13 -11.26
CA VAL A 270 -11.02 -9.82 -9.97
C VAL A 270 -11.15 -8.74 -8.88
N MET A 271 -12.18 -8.83 -8.06
CA MET A 271 -12.39 -7.96 -6.90
C MET A 271 -12.03 -8.76 -5.66
N THR A 272 -10.82 -8.59 -5.18
CA THR A 272 -10.32 -9.30 -3.99
C THR A 272 -9.50 -8.38 -3.10
N LYS A 273 -9.54 -8.62 -1.79
CA LYS A 273 -8.72 -7.88 -0.82
C LYS A 273 -7.24 -7.80 -1.21
N PRO A 274 -6.56 -8.90 -1.64
CA PRO A 274 -5.16 -8.81 -2.06
C PRO A 274 -4.91 -7.84 -3.21
N ARG A 275 -5.83 -7.73 -4.17
CA ARG A 275 -5.70 -6.77 -5.28
C ARG A 275 -5.75 -5.33 -4.77
N SER A 276 -6.73 -5.01 -3.92
CA SER A 276 -6.89 -3.68 -3.35
C SER A 276 -5.68 -3.30 -2.49
N LEU A 277 -5.14 -4.23 -1.69
CA LEU A 277 -3.91 -4.04 -0.92
C LEU A 277 -2.69 -3.79 -1.81
N ASN A 278 -2.51 -4.60 -2.87
CA ASN A 278 -1.41 -4.43 -3.82
C ASN A 278 -1.47 -3.08 -4.53
N TYR A 279 -2.66 -2.63 -4.90
CA TYR A 279 -2.85 -1.32 -5.52
C TYR A 279 -2.51 -0.19 -4.54
N ALA A 280 -3.00 -0.31 -3.31
CA ALA A 280 -2.76 0.69 -2.28
C ALA A 280 -1.30 0.80 -1.87
N LEU A 281 -0.53 -0.30 -1.95
CA LEU A 281 0.88 -0.36 -1.58
C LEU A 281 1.71 0.71 -2.30
N GLY A 282 1.50 0.89 -3.61
CA GLY A 282 2.17 1.94 -4.40
C GLY A 282 1.81 3.37 -3.98
N HIS A 283 0.72 3.55 -3.25
CA HIS A 283 0.20 4.85 -2.83
C HIS A 283 0.49 5.17 -1.34
N THR A 284 1.11 4.28 -0.60
CA THR A 284 1.50 4.50 0.81
C THR A 284 2.69 5.46 0.92
N ARG A 285 2.79 6.15 2.06
CA ARG A 285 3.86 7.12 2.37
C ARG A 285 4.81 6.63 3.45
N GLY A 286 4.39 5.60 4.19
CA GLY A 286 5.09 5.12 5.37
C GLY A 286 6.26 4.20 5.07
N ASP A 287 7.23 4.22 5.96
CA ASP A 287 8.34 3.28 5.98
C ASP A 287 7.89 1.90 6.52
N ILE A 288 6.84 1.92 7.35
CA ILE A 288 6.17 0.73 7.88
C ILE A 288 4.75 0.71 7.33
N ILE A 289 4.33 -0.45 6.83
CA ILE A 289 2.99 -0.64 6.28
C ILE A 289 2.24 -1.64 7.13
N GLY A 290 1.05 -1.27 7.59
CA GLY A 290 0.12 -2.14 8.31
C GLY A 290 -1.14 -2.41 7.48
N ASP A 291 -1.64 -3.65 7.53
CA ASP A 291 -2.95 -4.06 7.02
C ASP A 291 -3.90 -4.22 8.20
N LEU A 292 -5.06 -3.58 8.14
CA LEU A 292 -6.14 -3.69 9.12
C LEU A 292 -7.46 -4.00 8.40
N ASP A 293 -8.23 -4.93 8.96
CA ASP A 293 -9.60 -5.13 8.52
C ASP A 293 -10.53 -4.03 9.08
N ALA A 294 -11.55 -3.67 8.33
CA ALA A 294 -12.46 -2.59 8.71
C ALA A 294 -13.22 -2.86 10.03
N GLU A 295 -13.44 -4.12 10.35
CA GLU A 295 -14.05 -4.58 11.59
C GLU A 295 -13.09 -4.61 12.78
N ASP A 296 -11.78 -4.55 12.54
CA ASP A 296 -10.78 -4.62 13.60
C ASP A 296 -10.89 -3.44 14.57
N ALA A 297 -10.63 -3.74 15.84
CA ALA A 297 -10.53 -2.76 16.90
C ALA A 297 -9.09 -2.77 17.46
N PRO A 298 -8.15 -2.07 16.81
CA PRO A 298 -6.77 -2.05 17.26
C PRO A 298 -6.65 -1.44 18.66
N ALA A 299 -5.76 -2.00 19.49
CA ALA A 299 -5.40 -1.37 20.75
C ALA A 299 -4.86 0.04 20.50
N THR A 300 -5.15 0.98 21.38
CA THR A 300 -4.79 2.40 21.17
C THR A 300 -3.28 2.61 20.98
N ASP A 301 -2.45 1.77 21.58
CA ASP A 301 -0.98 1.78 21.51
C ASP A 301 -0.41 0.72 20.55
N GLN A 302 -1.24 0.05 19.75
CA GLN A 302 -0.80 -1.04 18.88
C GLN A 302 0.30 -0.62 17.93
N ILE A 303 0.16 0.53 17.26
CA ILE A 303 1.16 1.03 16.31
C ILE A 303 2.48 1.33 17.02
N GLN A 304 2.42 1.94 18.21
CA GLN A 304 3.60 2.18 19.03
C GLN A 304 4.34 0.87 19.33
N ARG A 305 3.62 -0.16 19.76
CA ARG A 305 4.20 -1.50 20.06
C ARG A 305 4.82 -2.15 18.83
N VAL A 306 4.20 -2.00 17.65
CA VAL A 306 4.75 -2.55 16.39
C VAL A 306 6.06 -1.85 16.04
N VAL A 307 6.11 -0.52 16.12
CA VAL A 307 7.31 0.28 15.86
C VAL A 307 8.43 -0.10 16.82
N GLU A 308 8.14 -0.21 18.12
CA GLU A 308 9.10 -0.67 19.14
C GLU A 308 9.61 -2.08 18.87
N ALA A 309 8.71 -3.01 18.51
CA ALA A 309 9.08 -4.37 18.19
C ALA A 309 10.00 -4.47 16.97
N LEU A 310 9.72 -3.70 15.91
CA LEU A 310 10.58 -3.65 14.72
C LEU A 310 11.91 -2.97 15.01
N HIS A 311 11.92 -1.88 15.80
CA HIS A 311 13.15 -1.18 16.20
C HIS A 311 14.10 -2.08 17.00
N LEU A 312 13.55 -2.95 17.86
CA LEU A 312 14.33 -3.90 18.66
C LEU A 312 14.70 -5.19 17.91
N SER A 313 14.12 -5.41 16.75
CA SER A 313 14.31 -6.63 15.97
C SER A 313 15.61 -6.58 15.19
N PRO A 314 16.28 -7.73 14.96
CA PRO A 314 17.42 -7.79 14.07
C PRO A 314 17.01 -7.45 12.61
N PRO A 315 17.95 -6.98 11.76
CA PRO A 315 17.64 -6.49 10.41
C PRO A 315 16.97 -7.49 9.45
N ASN A 316 16.99 -8.78 9.79
CA ASN A 316 16.34 -9.83 9.00
C ASN A 316 14.85 -10.04 9.37
N VAL A 317 14.30 -9.27 10.32
CA VAL A 317 12.87 -9.28 10.65
C VAL A 317 12.17 -8.24 9.77
N ALA A 318 11.37 -8.71 8.82
CA ALA A 318 10.65 -7.87 7.89
C ALA A 318 9.21 -7.56 8.32
N SER A 319 8.62 -8.32 9.24
CA SER A 319 7.23 -8.15 9.64
C SER A 319 6.97 -8.55 11.09
N VAL A 320 5.97 -7.91 11.68
CA VAL A 320 5.43 -8.22 13.01
C VAL A 320 3.94 -8.43 12.87
N GLN A 321 3.43 -9.53 13.41
CA GLN A 321 2.00 -9.83 13.40
C GLN A 321 1.39 -9.62 14.79
N GLY A 322 0.28 -8.89 14.86
CA GLY A 322 -0.53 -8.74 16.06
C GLY A 322 -1.23 -10.05 16.43
N ILE A 323 -1.46 -10.24 17.73
CA ILE A 323 -2.28 -11.34 18.22
C ILE A 323 -3.73 -10.86 18.19
N LEU A 324 -4.60 -11.60 17.47
CA LEU A 324 -6.04 -11.36 17.48
C LEU A 324 -6.61 -11.83 18.83
N ASP A 325 -7.39 -10.96 19.46
CA ASP A 325 -8.13 -11.24 20.68
C ASP A 325 -9.59 -10.80 20.50
N PHE A 326 -10.49 -11.39 21.28
CA PHE A 326 -11.91 -11.08 21.23
C PHE A 326 -12.21 -9.88 22.12
N SER A 327 -12.74 -8.79 21.53
CA SER A 327 -13.17 -7.61 22.29
C SER A 327 -14.49 -7.80 23.03
N ASN A 328 -15.29 -8.82 22.68
CA ASN A 328 -16.63 -9.10 23.21
C ASN A 328 -16.66 -10.19 24.29
N THR A 329 -15.75 -10.14 25.24
CA THR A 329 -15.71 -11.11 26.36
C THR A 329 -16.83 -10.96 27.38
N LYS A 330 -17.77 -10.02 27.19
CA LYS A 330 -18.88 -9.71 28.12
C LYS A 330 -20.23 -9.66 27.42
N SER A 331 -20.55 -10.59 26.53
CA SER A 331 -21.91 -10.78 26.06
C SER A 331 -22.52 -12.05 26.64
#